data_1bf18858697b7f51f2552c55ffa48fc6
#
_entry.id   1bf18858697b7f51f2552c55ffa48fc6
#
_cell.length_a   1.000
_cell.length_b   1.000
_cell.length_c   1.000
_cell.angle_alpha   90.00
_cell.angle_beta   90.00
_cell.angle_gamma   90.00
#
_symmetry.space_group_name_H-M   'P 1'
#
loop_
_entity.id
_entity.type
_entity.pdbx_description
1 polymer ?
#
loop_
_entity_poly.entity_id
_entity_poly.type
_entity_poly.pdbx_seq_one_letter_code
_entity_poly.pdbx_strand_id
1 'polypeptide(L)'
;MNTIHEFIHMKNGRWQHLDEVLPVIPSNVILNKTITGIGATYTEIKAERNSVIVEPNRPVIKGKCAQAKHKDDNLKGVYQGVYQKDIVKYLEKTKKNGKYIKIMTTPESFQKVIDALEEVDIDIRYDCFLLFDECEKITKDCDYRNDITLPMDLFFECQNKAMVSATPITDLSDPRFNSFKHIMIDPMDDYRIGLNLYTTNNVLQLAKEMMPELLGSEKPLFIFVNSTDMIDALMKKLELTELSAVFCSEKSVDKLKGIGFKRAYEDWDADKMMKINWMTSRFYSALDIELDEQPNVLMITDVFIAQWTMFDPFTDSVQVIGRFRNGISTFTHISNTDYHIPYHNRQFFRDKCNCDKEVYDMLNTMYIDAQNDEYRAAYYDVLQVLPYKKFLKEDGCVNYFKMDNYIDEEMTKVYYAEPNNLYNAYIGSEHFNVYHKNFLYKMGDYERLKIEDKSVSLKEKRKRIVEQLEMIGVAETEADMQYVRDLRAADSSIVDAYELLGKEQIEELRYSVTKIKEAMILKRYEGKISGRTVLELVNNAFHAGQWYSRKDIKDKLTEIYKTTETRSPNSVTSLTIFEFFNASVSDKRNSKGFYLISRKFEL
;
A
#
# COMPACT_ATOMS: atom_id res chain seq x y z
N MET A 1 32.80 -8.12 3.56
CA MET A 1 33.22 -7.97 2.13
C MET A 1 34.11 -6.75 1.98
N ASN A 2 35.11 -6.80 1.09
CA ASN A 2 35.94 -5.61 0.83
C ASN A 2 35.18 -4.65 -0.09
N THR A 3 34.86 -3.46 0.42
CA THR A 3 34.26 -2.38 -0.37
C THR A 3 35.35 -1.50 -0.96
N ILE A 4 35.28 -1.21 -2.25
CA ILE A 4 36.15 -0.28 -2.98
C ILE A 4 35.32 1.00 -3.15
N HIS A 5 35.92 2.14 -2.86
CA HIS A 5 35.29 3.46 -2.97
C HIS A 5 35.86 4.20 -4.18
N GLU A 6 34.97 4.68 -5.05
CA GLU A 6 35.28 5.57 -6.16
C GLU A 6 34.48 6.86 -5.97
N PHE A 7 35.09 8.00 -6.30
CA PHE A 7 34.53 9.30 -5.94
C PHE A 7 34.07 10.07 -7.17
N ILE A 8 32.88 10.68 -7.08
CA ILE A 8 32.33 11.56 -8.12
C ILE A 8 32.03 12.94 -7.59
N HIS A 9 32.19 13.92 -8.47
CA HIS A 9 31.99 15.34 -8.19
C HIS A 9 30.88 15.93 -9.07
N MET A 10 30.30 17.02 -8.58
CA MET A 10 29.44 17.85 -9.41
C MET A 10 30.30 18.82 -10.26
N LYS A 11 30.13 18.78 -11.59
CA LYS A 11 30.80 19.67 -12.54
C LYS A 11 29.75 20.41 -13.37
N ASN A 12 29.81 21.74 -13.40
CA ASN A 12 28.87 22.57 -14.18
C ASN A 12 27.38 22.27 -13.92
N GLY A 13 27.02 22.01 -12.66
CA GLY A 13 25.64 21.75 -12.26
C GLY A 13 25.12 20.34 -12.58
N ARG A 14 25.98 19.41 -12.99
CA ARG A 14 25.65 17.99 -13.20
C ARG A 14 26.68 17.08 -12.53
N TRP A 15 26.26 15.90 -12.14
CA TRP A 15 27.15 14.86 -11.68
C TRP A 15 28.07 14.38 -12.81
N GLN A 16 29.31 14.04 -12.47
CA GLN A 16 30.19 13.31 -13.37
C GLN A 16 29.53 12.04 -13.86
N HIS A 17 29.76 11.68 -15.10
CA HIS A 17 29.28 10.43 -15.64
C HIS A 17 30.12 9.27 -15.12
N LEU A 18 29.55 8.07 -14.96
CA LEU A 18 30.27 6.92 -14.40
C LEU A 18 31.52 6.57 -15.21
N ASP A 19 31.46 6.65 -16.54
CA ASP A 19 32.62 6.38 -17.42
C ASP A 19 33.80 7.35 -17.25
N GLU A 20 33.60 8.52 -16.64
CA GLU A 20 34.67 9.46 -16.31
C GLU A 20 35.52 8.97 -15.12
N VAL A 21 34.96 8.15 -14.21
CA VAL A 21 35.62 7.66 -12.99
C VAL A 21 35.84 6.15 -13.01
N LEU A 22 34.96 5.41 -13.66
CA LEU A 22 35.03 3.98 -13.86
C LEU A 22 34.74 3.64 -15.33
N PRO A 23 35.72 3.75 -16.23
CA PRO A 23 35.52 3.61 -17.67
C PRO A 23 34.98 2.23 -18.11
N VAL A 24 35.26 1.20 -17.32
CA VAL A 24 34.79 -0.17 -17.57
C VAL A 24 34.31 -0.78 -16.24
N ILE A 25 33.11 -1.31 -16.22
CA ILE A 25 32.57 -2.02 -15.04
C ILE A 25 33.38 -3.32 -14.85
N PRO A 26 34.01 -3.54 -13.69
CA PRO A 26 34.78 -4.76 -13.44
C PRO A 26 33.88 -6.00 -13.31
N SER A 27 34.52 -7.18 -13.48
CA SER A 27 33.81 -8.46 -13.29
C SER A 27 33.69 -8.84 -11.81
N ASN A 28 32.65 -9.60 -11.50
CA ASN A 28 32.36 -10.13 -10.16
C ASN A 28 32.20 -9.04 -9.10
N VAL A 29 31.42 -8.00 -9.44
CA VAL A 29 31.15 -6.87 -8.56
C VAL A 29 29.66 -6.62 -8.41
N ILE A 30 29.28 -6.07 -7.25
CA ILE A 30 28.02 -5.35 -7.04
C ILE A 30 28.40 -3.88 -6.97
N LEU A 31 27.95 -3.11 -7.96
CA LEU A 31 28.23 -1.68 -8.08
C LEU A 31 27.05 -0.88 -7.53
N ASN A 32 27.29 -0.20 -6.43
CA ASN A 32 26.38 0.81 -5.90
C ASN A 32 26.74 2.18 -6.51
N LYS A 33 25.90 2.65 -7.41
CA LYS A 33 26.10 3.96 -8.05
C LYS A 33 25.62 5.14 -7.20
N THR A 34 25.01 4.90 -6.03
CA THR A 34 24.49 5.87 -5.04
C THR A 34 23.50 6.87 -5.65
N ILE A 35 23.89 7.53 -6.72
CA ILE A 35 23.06 8.50 -7.45
C ILE A 35 22.43 7.84 -8.68
N THR A 36 21.14 8.06 -8.86
CA THR A 36 20.42 7.63 -10.08
C THR A 36 20.87 8.45 -11.29
N GLY A 37 20.91 7.82 -12.47
CA GLY A 37 21.16 8.55 -13.72
C GLY A 37 22.61 8.86 -14.06
N ILE A 38 23.61 8.45 -13.27
CA ILE A 38 25.04 8.70 -13.58
C ILE A 38 25.59 7.84 -14.73
N GLY A 39 24.77 6.98 -15.36
CA GLY A 39 25.11 6.38 -16.65
C GLY A 39 25.76 5.01 -16.62
N ALA A 40 25.50 4.15 -15.64
CA ALA A 40 26.08 2.78 -15.61
C ALA A 40 25.72 1.94 -16.85
N THR A 41 24.45 1.92 -17.26
CA THR A 41 24.02 1.27 -18.52
C THR A 41 24.75 1.88 -19.73
N TYR A 42 24.91 3.21 -19.76
CA TYR A 42 25.62 3.90 -20.83
C TYR A 42 27.11 3.48 -20.89
N THR A 43 27.78 3.43 -19.75
CA THR A 43 29.19 2.98 -19.64
C THR A 43 29.35 1.59 -20.24
N GLU A 44 28.43 0.63 -19.93
CA GLU A 44 28.50 -0.71 -20.48
C GLU A 44 28.18 -0.77 -21.99
N ILE A 45 27.22 0.02 -22.46
CA ILE A 45 26.95 0.11 -23.90
C ILE A 45 28.17 0.60 -24.67
N LYS A 46 28.95 1.53 -24.11
CA LYS A 46 30.17 2.10 -24.73
C LYS A 46 31.41 1.24 -24.55
N ALA A 47 31.41 0.29 -23.61
CA ALA A 47 32.57 -0.56 -23.35
C ALA A 47 32.98 -1.39 -24.60
N GLU A 48 34.26 -1.55 -24.86
CA GLU A 48 34.84 -2.28 -26.01
C GLU A 48 34.84 -3.80 -25.74
N ARG A 49 33.64 -4.38 -25.53
CA ARG A 49 33.45 -5.82 -25.32
C ARG A 49 32.03 -6.23 -25.71
N ASN A 50 31.82 -7.52 -25.93
CA ASN A 50 30.47 -8.07 -26.08
C ASN A 50 29.73 -7.99 -24.75
N SER A 51 28.51 -7.49 -24.75
CA SER A 51 27.73 -7.30 -23.53
C SER A 51 26.28 -7.70 -23.71
N VAL A 52 25.77 -8.44 -22.73
CA VAL A 52 24.34 -8.68 -22.54
C VAL A 52 23.94 -7.97 -21.25
N ILE A 53 22.99 -7.04 -21.35
CA ILE A 53 22.49 -6.24 -20.23
C ILE A 53 21.07 -6.72 -19.95
N VAL A 54 20.86 -7.29 -18.76
CA VAL A 54 19.53 -7.64 -18.26
C VAL A 54 18.96 -6.42 -17.57
N GLU A 55 17.88 -5.89 -18.14
CA GLU A 55 17.15 -4.72 -17.63
C GLU A 55 15.71 -5.13 -17.34
N PRO A 56 15.24 -5.10 -16.08
CA PRO A 56 13.91 -5.53 -15.71
C PRO A 56 12.77 -4.82 -16.43
N ASN A 57 12.99 -3.59 -16.88
CA ASN A 57 11.95 -2.71 -17.36
C ASN A 57 11.96 -2.52 -18.89
N ARG A 58 10.95 -3.10 -19.58
CA ARG A 58 10.76 -2.96 -21.03
C ARG A 58 10.77 -1.50 -21.54
N PRO A 59 10.11 -0.52 -20.88
CA PRO A 59 10.17 0.87 -21.32
C PRO A 59 11.58 1.45 -21.37
N VAL A 60 12.43 1.11 -20.40
CA VAL A 60 13.83 1.53 -20.36
C VAL A 60 14.60 1.00 -21.57
N ILE A 61 14.46 -0.29 -21.89
CA ILE A 61 15.08 -0.90 -23.07
C ILE A 61 14.65 -0.19 -24.35
N LYS A 62 13.34 0.03 -24.54
CA LYS A 62 12.81 0.76 -25.70
C LYS A 62 13.36 2.18 -25.79
N GLY A 63 13.33 2.90 -24.67
CA GLY A 63 13.84 4.26 -24.58
C GLY A 63 15.32 4.35 -24.95
N LYS A 64 16.18 3.49 -24.39
CA LYS A 64 17.62 3.44 -24.70
C LYS A 64 17.87 3.14 -26.17
N CYS A 65 17.19 2.15 -26.75
CA CYS A 65 17.35 1.80 -28.17
C CYS A 65 16.87 2.92 -29.13
N ALA A 66 15.95 3.79 -28.70
CA ALA A 66 15.44 4.90 -29.50
C ALA A 66 16.29 6.19 -29.41
N GLN A 67 17.14 6.31 -28.39
CA GLN A 67 17.94 7.51 -28.19
C GLN A 67 19.00 7.72 -29.29
N ALA A 68 19.06 8.93 -29.82
CA ALA A 68 19.99 9.29 -30.90
C ALA A 68 21.47 9.03 -30.54
N LYS A 69 21.85 9.19 -29.27
CA LYS A 69 23.22 8.94 -28.77
C LYS A 69 23.66 7.47 -28.85
N HIS A 70 22.72 6.53 -29.02
CA HIS A 70 22.99 5.09 -29.15
C HIS A 70 22.85 4.57 -30.58
N LYS A 71 22.62 5.45 -31.56
CA LYS A 71 22.41 5.07 -32.98
C LYS A 71 23.57 4.24 -33.55
N ASP A 72 24.81 4.57 -33.14
CA ASP A 72 26.02 3.92 -33.67
C ASP A 72 26.55 2.80 -32.76
N ASP A 73 25.93 2.56 -31.60
CA ASP A 73 26.41 1.61 -30.59
C ASP A 73 26.03 0.15 -30.88
N ASN A 74 25.40 -0.11 -32.00
CA ASN A 74 24.93 -1.44 -32.37
C ASN A 74 23.97 -2.09 -31.33
N LEU A 75 23.23 -1.25 -30.57
CA LEU A 75 22.37 -1.71 -29.48
C LEU A 75 21.10 -2.40 -29.99
N LYS A 76 20.83 -3.61 -29.47
CA LYS A 76 19.64 -4.42 -29.79
C LYS A 76 18.80 -4.63 -28.53
N GLY A 77 17.54 -4.17 -28.54
CA GLY A 77 16.56 -4.49 -27.50
C GLY A 77 15.85 -5.83 -27.77
N VAL A 78 15.73 -6.66 -26.73
CA VAL A 78 15.03 -7.94 -26.74
C VAL A 78 14.02 -7.99 -25.59
N TYR A 79 12.75 -8.13 -25.94
CA TYR A 79 11.62 -8.18 -25.01
C TYR A 79 10.45 -8.89 -25.66
N GLN A 80 9.33 -9.01 -24.99
CA GLN A 80 8.13 -9.63 -25.55
C GLN A 80 7.78 -9.03 -26.92
N GLY A 81 7.61 -9.91 -27.93
CA GLY A 81 7.34 -9.55 -29.32
C GLY A 81 8.60 -9.52 -30.21
N VAL A 82 9.83 -9.65 -29.66
CA VAL A 82 11.05 -9.89 -30.43
C VAL A 82 11.28 -11.39 -30.54
N TYR A 83 11.54 -11.89 -31.76
CA TYR A 83 11.72 -13.30 -32.04
C TYR A 83 13.21 -13.66 -32.15
N GLN A 84 13.57 -14.93 -31.83
CA GLN A 84 14.94 -15.43 -31.88
C GLN A 84 15.60 -15.17 -33.25
N LYS A 85 14.92 -15.40 -34.35
CA LYS A 85 15.42 -15.13 -35.72
C LYS A 85 15.87 -13.68 -35.94
N ASP A 86 15.26 -12.70 -35.24
CA ASP A 86 15.65 -11.29 -35.36
C ASP A 86 16.93 -11.01 -34.57
N ILE A 87 17.17 -11.78 -33.51
CA ILE A 87 18.42 -11.74 -32.73
C ILE A 87 19.54 -12.38 -33.52
N VAL A 88 19.34 -13.55 -34.10
CA VAL A 88 20.32 -14.25 -34.96
C VAL A 88 20.77 -13.37 -36.12
N LYS A 89 19.84 -12.75 -36.86
CA LYS A 89 20.17 -11.79 -37.94
C LYS A 89 21.00 -10.60 -37.43
N TYR A 90 20.70 -10.10 -36.25
CA TYR A 90 21.49 -9.04 -35.63
C TYR A 90 22.90 -9.52 -35.31
N LEU A 91 23.08 -10.73 -34.74
CA LEU A 91 24.38 -11.31 -34.39
C LEU A 91 25.24 -11.55 -35.62
N GLU A 92 24.69 -12.15 -36.69
CA GLU A 92 25.38 -12.37 -37.98
C GLU A 92 25.87 -11.04 -38.60
N LYS A 93 24.99 -10.04 -38.61
CA LYS A 93 25.36 -8.70 -39.10
C LYS A 93 26.45 -8.05 -38.24
N THR A 94 26.39 -8.21 -36.92
CA THR A 94 27.37 -7.69 -35.97
C THR A 94 28.72 -8.31 -36.20
N LYS A 95 28.78 -9.64 -36.33
CA LYS A 95 30.02 -10.43 -36.66
C LYS A 95 30.61 -9.98 -37.98
N LYS A 96 29.79 -9.82 -39.03
CA LYS A 96 30.24 -9.37 -40.36
C LYS A 96 30.85 -7.95 -40.35
N ASN A 97 30.32 -7.07 -39.50
CA ASN A 97 30.75 -5.69 -39.41
C ASN A 97 31.91 -5.47 -38.42
N GLY A 98 32.41 -6.52 -37.74
CA GLY A 98 33.44 -6.42 -36.72
C GLY A 98 33.08 -5.55 -35.52
N LYS A 99 31.79 -5.43 -35.20
CA LYS A 99 31.31 -4.66 -34.06
C LYS A 99 31.10 -5.56 -32.83
N TYR A 100 31.12 -4.95 -31.65
CA TYR A 100 30.77 -5.63 -30.43
C TYR A 100 29.24 -5.90 -30.35
N ILE A 101 28.88 -7.04 -29.75
CA ILE A 101 27.50 -7.38 -29.44
C ILE A 101 27.04 -6.51 -28.27
N LYS A 102 25.91 -5.82 -28.44
CA LYS A 102 25.26 -5.02 -27.40
C LYS A 102 23.78 -5.37 -27.37
N ILE A 103 23.39 -6.23 -26.45
CA ILE A 103 22.00 -6.65 -26.28
C ILE A 103 21.48 -6.18 -24.93
N MET A 104 20.33 -5.49 -24.91
CA MET A 104 19.54 -5.28 -23.71
C MET A 104 18.32 -6.16 -23.73
N THR A 105 18.08 -6.93 -22.67
CA THR A 105 16.98 -7.89 -22.61
C THR A 105 16.22 -7.80 -21.28
N THR A 106 14.91 -8.12 -21.32
CA THR A 106 14.17 -8.39 -20.07
C THR A 106 14.51 -9.78 -19.55
N PRO A 107 14.40 -10.03 -18.22
CA PRO A 107 14.63 -11.36 -17.63
C PRO A 107 13.83 -12.47 -18.32
N GLU A 108 12.55 -12.23 -18.62
CA GLU A 108 11.66 -13.20 -19.27
C GLU A 108 12.04 -13.51 -20.72
N SER A 109 12.77 -12.61 -21.38
CA SER A 109 13.24 -12.80 -22.77
C SER A 109 14.69 -13.26 -22.85
N PHE A 110 15.36 -13.41 -21.70
CA PHE A 110 16.77 -13.75 -21.63
C PHE A 110 17.09 -15.09 -22.31
N GLN A 111 16.26 -16.11 -22.13
CA GLN A 111 16.47 -17.41 -22.79
C GLN A 111 16.53 -17.31 -24.32
N LYS A 112 15.75 -16.43 -24.95
CA LYS A 112 15.80 -16.21 -26.40
C LYS A 112 17.15 -15.65 -26.85
N VAL A 113 17.81 -14.86 -25.98
CA VAL A 113 19.16 -14.33 -26.25
C VAL A 113 20.16 -15.46 -26.21
N ILE A 114 20.05 -16.35 -25.20
CA ILE A 114 20.94 -17.52 -25.08
C ILE A 114 20.83 -18.42 -26.31
N ASP A 115 19.61 -18.83 -26.65
CA ASP A 115 19.33 -19.68 -27.79
C ASP A 115 19.88 -19.10 -29.11
N ALA A 116 19.78 -17.78 -29.28
CA ALA A 116 20.30 -17.10 -30.47
C ALA A 116 21.83 -16.96 -30.46
N LEU A 117 22.48 -16.80 -29.31
CA LEU A 117 23.95 -16.80 -29.21
C LEU A 117 24.53 -18.18 -29.52
N GLU A 118 23.93 -19.23 -28.97
CA GLU A 118 24.32 -20.63 -29.25
C GLU A 118 24.19 -20.97 -30.74
N GLU A 119 23.14 -20.50 -31.44
CA GLU A 119 22.94 -20.73 -32.88
C GLU A 119 24.07 -20.13 -33.76
N VAL A 120 24.81 -19.14 -33.25
CA VAL A 120 25.95 -18.51 -33.96
C VAL A 120 27.30 -18.84 -33.33
N ASP A 121 27.39 -19.94 -32.55
CA ASP A 121 28.58 -20.45 -31.88
C ASP A 121 29.22 -19.43 -30.89
N ILE A 122 28.40 -18.71 -30.10
CA ILE A 122 28.84 -17.82 -29.05
C ILE A 122 28.35 -18.34 -27.69
N ASP A 123 29.30 -18.62 -26.79
CA ASP A 123 28.97 -19.02 -25.42
C ASP A 123 28.96 -17.78 -24.49
N ILE A 124 27.80 -17.39 -24.02
CA ILE A 124 27.64 -16.23 -23.14
C ILE A 124 28.52 -16.32 -21.88
N ARG A 125 28.84 -17.53 -21.40
CA ARG A 125 29.62 -17.77 -20.19
C ARG A 125 31.04 -17.22 -20.31
N TYR A 126 31.60 -17.24 -21.53
CA TYR A 126 33.01 -16.91 -21.81
C TYR A 126 33.15 -15.68 -22.72
N ASP A 127 32.26 -15.52 -23.69
CA ASP A 127 32.41 -14.56 -24.79
C ASP A 127 31.76 -13.22 -24.53
N CYS A 128 30.91 -13.12 -23.46
CA CYS A 128 30.16 -11.92 -23.15
C CYS A 128 30.38 -11.46 -21.70
N PHE A 129 30.21 -10.17 -21.49
CA PHE A 129 30.01 -9.59 -20.15
C PHE A 129 28.51 -9.53 -19.87
N LEU A 130 28.08 -10.12 -18.76
CA LEU A 130 26.68 -10.13 -18.34
C LEU A 130 26.45 -9.11 -17.24
N LEU A 131 25.75 -8.02 -17.55
CA LEU A 131 25.36 -6.99 -16.59
C LEU A 131 23.90 -7.15 -16.18
N PHE A 132 23.62 -7.15 -14.90
CA PHE A 132 22.26 -7.00 -14.39
C PHE A 132 22.07 -5.56 -13.86
N ASP A 133 21.28 -4.76 -14.59
CA ASP A 133 20.98 -3.36 -14.23
C ASP A 133 19.72 -3.31 -13.35
N GLU A 134 19.61 -2.31 -12.48
CA GLU A 134 18.55 -2.17 -11.46
C GLU A 134 18.36 -3.48 -10.67
N CYS A 135 19.50 -4.01 -10.15
CA CYS A 135 19.57 -5.36 -9.58
C CYS A 135 18.76 -5.56 -8.29
N GLU A 136 18.38 -4.50 -7.57
CA GLU A 136 17.48 -4.59 -6.43
C GLU A 136 16.12 -5.19 -6.81
N LYS A 137 15.73 -5.05 -8.08
CA LYS A 137 14.49 -5.61 -8.59
C LYS A 137 14.43 -7.13 -8.56
N ILE A 138 15.58 -7.80 -8.64
CA ILE A 138 15.63 -9.26 -8.53
C ILE A 138 15.04 -9.72 -7.19
N THR A 139 15.34 -8.99 -6.14
CA THR A 139 14.82 -9.26 -4.79
C THR A 139 13.44 -8.65 -4.61
N LYS A 140 13.25 -7.37 -4.88
CA LYS A 140 11.99 -6.65 -4.61
C LYS A 140 10.79 -7.17 -5.39
N ASP A 141 11.00 -7.64 -6.63
CA ASP A 141 9.89 -8.02 -7.52
C ASP A 141 9.66 -9.54 -7.59
N CYS A 142 10.51 -10.40 -6.98
CA CYS A 142 10.49 -11.84 -7.21
C CYS A 142 9.22 -12.56 -6.70
N ASP A 143 8.46 -12.00 -5.79
CA ASP A 143 7.24 -12.64 -5.28
C ASP A 143 6.07 -12.55 -6.27
N TYR A 144 5.93 -11.44 -6.98
CA TYR A 144 4.87 -11.27 -7.98
C TYR A 144 5.34 -11.41 -9.42
N ARG A 145 6.66 -11.44 -9.65
CA ARG A 145 7.32 -11.59 -10.94
C ARG A 145 8.40 -12.68 -10.86
N ASN A 146 7.96 -13.93 -10.68
CA ASN A 146 8.88 -15.08 -10.50
C ASN A 146 9.97 -15.17 -11.57
N ASP A 147 9.64 -14.81 -12.82
CA ASP A 147 10.52 -14.91 -13.97
C ASP A 147 11.72 -13.95 -13.92
N ILE A 148 11.70 -12.96 -13.01
CA ILE A 148 12.83 -12.01 -12.87
C ILE A 148 14.11 -12.72 -12.43
N THR A 149 14.01 -13.85 -11.76
CA THR A 149 15.15 -14.65 -11.29
C THR A 149 15.68 -15.67 -12.31
N LEU A 150 15.00 -15.86 -13.46
CA LEU A 150 15.40 -16.82 -14.49
C LEU A 150 16.86 -16.70 -14.96
N PRO A 151 17.42 -15.49 -15.16
CA PRO A 151 18.80 -15.34 -15.58
C PRO A 151 19.84 -15.74 -14.53
N MET A 152 19.46 -15.88 -13.26
CA MET A 152 20.42 -15.86 -12.16
C MET A 152 21.30 -17.11 -12.07
N ASP A 153 20.80 -18.30 -12.40
CA ASP A 153 21.64 -19.49 -12.35
C ASP A 153 22.75 -19.40 -13.41
N LEU A 154 22.41 -19.00 -14.64
CA LEU A 154 23.39 -18.78 -15.71
C LEU A 154 24.28 -17.56 -15.41
N PHE A 155 23.76 -16.51 -14.76
CA PHE A 155 24.54 -15.37 -14.32
C PHE A 155 25.73 -15.81 -13.46
N PHE A 156 25.53 -16.71 -12.52
CA PHE A 156 26.63 -17.21 -11.68
C PHE A 156 27.63 -18.07 -12.45
N GLU A 157 27.24 -18.74 -13.53
CA GLU A 157 28.14 -19.52 -14.39
C GLU A 157 29.00 -18.62 -15.28
N CYS A 158 28.56 -17.40 -15.62
CA CYS A 158 29.33 -16.49 -16.46
C CYS A 158 30.64 -16.09 -15.79
N GLN A 159 31.74 -16.09 -16.57
CA GLN A 159 33.06 -15.67 -16.11
C GLN A 159 33.08 -14.17 -15.81
N ASN A 160 32.49 -13.37 -16.69
CA ASN A 160 32.48 -11.92 -16.63
C ASN A 160 31.05 -11.42 -16.38
N LYS A 161 30.80 -10.92 -15.18
CA LYS A 161 29.47 -10.50 -14.77
C LYS A 161 29.51 -9.41 -13.70
N ALA A 162 28.49 -8.59 -13.66
CA ALA A 162 28.30 -7.60 -12.57
C ALA A 162 26.81 -7.31 -12.35
N MET A 163 26.53 -6.80 -11.18
CA MET A 163 25.26 -6.20 -10.82
C MET A 163 25.44 -4.71 -10.58
N VAL A 164 24.44 -3.92 -10.93
CA VAL A 164 24.46 -2.47 -10.71
C VAL A 164 23.11 -1.92 -10.32
N SER A 165 23.10 -1.01 -9.36
CA SER A 165 21.93 -0.21 -8.99
C SER A 165 22.37 1.07 -8.27
N ALA A 166 21.47 2.04 -8.15
CA ALA A 166 21.63 3.15 -7.21
C ALA A 166 21.36 2.73 -5.75
N THR A 167 20.57 1.67 -5.59
CA THR A 167 20.11 1.17 -4.30
C THR A 167 20.23 -0.37 -4.23
N PRO A 168 21.42 -0.95 -4.49
CA PRO A 168 21.54 -2.41 -4.51
C PRO A 168 21.36 -2.99 -3.11
N ILE A 169 20.64 -4.11 -3.04
CA ILE A 169 20.62 -4.92 -1.82
C ILE A 169 21.94 -5.66 -1.76
N THR A 170 22.78 -5.34 -0.79
CA THR A 170 24.14 -5.89 -0.68
C THR A 170 24.27 -7.03 0.31
N ASP A 171 23.32 -7.15 1.23
CA ASP A 171 23.27 -8.18 2.27
C ASP A 171 22.40 -9.36 1.80
N LEU A 172 22.90 -10.08 0.79
CA LEU A 172 22.23 -11.19 0.11
C LEU A 172 22.54 -12.52 0.81
N SER A 173 21.52 -13.38 0.90
CA SER A 173 21.63 -14.70 1.55
C SER A 173 22.24 -15.78 0.66
N ASP A 174 22.28 -15.59 -0.66
CA ASP A 174 22.88 -16.56 -1.58
C ASP A 174 24.40 -16.58 -1.43
N PRO A 175 25.00 -17.74 -1.02
CA PRO A 175 26.43 -17.85 -0.76
C PRO A 175 27.31 -17.62 -1.99
N ARG A 176 26.75 -17.70 -3.19
CA ARG A 176 27.47 -17.43 -4.45
C ARG A 176 27.94 -15.98 -4.56
N PHE A 177 27.28 -15.04 -3.83
CA PHE A 177 27.70 -13.64 -3.75
C PHE A 177 28.89 -13.40 -2.81
N ASN A 178 29.30 -14.36 -1.99
CA ASN A 178 30.43 -14.17 -1.07
C ASN A 178 31.76 -13.84 -1.78
N SER A 179 31.89 -14.21 -3.05
CA SER A 179 33.06 -13.91 -3.89
C SER A 179 33.02 -12.55 -4.57
N PHE A 180 31.86 -11.86 -4.54
CA PHE A 180 31.71 -10.56 -5.19
C PHE A 180 32.37 -9.45 -4.36
N LYS A 181 32.95 -8.49 -5.08
CA LYS A 181 33.44 -7.23 -4.47
C LYS A 181 32.32 -6.20 -4.53
N HIS A 182 32.30 -5.32 -3.56
CA HIS A 182 31.41 -4.16 -3.59
C HIS A 182 32.19 -2.95 -4.08
N ILE A 183 31.64 -2.23 -5.04
CA ILE A 183 32.14 -0.93 -5.46
C ILE A 183 31.05 0.08 -5.11
N MET A 184 31.45 1.11 -4.36
CA MET A 184 30.58 2.22 -4.00
C MET A 184 31.06 3.49 -4.71
N ILE A 185 30.16 4.15 -5.40
CA ILE A 185 30.43 5.46 -6.00
C ILE A 185 29.97 6.51 -4.99
N ASP A 186 30.94 7.16 -4.36
CA ASP A 186 30.67 8.14 -3.31
C ASP A 186 30.60 9.56 -3.88
N PRO A 187 29.46 10.24 -3.75
CA PRO A 187 29.34 11.64 -4.09
C PRO A 187 30.15 12.51 -3.11
N MET A 188 30.99 13.39 -3.63
CA MET A 188 31.80 14.32 -2.82
C MET A 188 31.07 15.64 -2.54
N ASP A 189 30.03 15.94 -3.31
CA ASP A 189 29.16 17.09 -3.10
C ASP A 189 27.83 16.63 -2.48
N ASP A 190 27.11 17.53 -1.80
CA ASP A 190 25.82 17.20 -1.16
C ASP A 190 24.78 16.85 -2.24
N TYR A 191 24.34 15.60 -2.22
CA TYR A 191 23.36 15.03 -3.14
C TYR A 191 22.00 14.78 -2.47
N ARG A 192 21.91 15.04 -1.16
CA ARG A 192 20.72 14.75 -0.38
C ARG A 192 19.56 15.66 -0.77
N ILE A 193 18.41 15.06 -0.86
CA ILE A 193 17.17 15.74 -1.21
C ILE A 193 16.39 16.09 0.06
N GLY A 194 15.85 17.30 0.14
CA GLY A 194 14.98 17.71 1.24
C GLY A 194 13.70 16.90 1.25
N LEU A 195 13.41 16.21 2.35
CA LEU A 195 12.19 15.43 2.57
C LEU A 195 11.38 16.00 3.73
N ASN A 196 10.14 16.38 3.49
CA ASN A 196 9.14 16.62 4.52
C ASN A 196 8.49 15.30 4.91
N LEU A 197 8.89 14.71 6.01
CA LEU A 197 8.26 13.50 6.57
C LEU A 197 7.17 13.92 7.54
N TYR A 198 5.93 13.67 7.18
CA TYR A 198 4.76 13.96 8.00
C TYR A 198 4.11 12.67 8.47
N THR A 199 4.37 12.33 9.73
CA THR A 199 3.70 11.20 10.37
C THR A 199 2.39 11.66 11.02
N THR A 200 1.37 10.79 10.99
CA THR A 200 0.05 11.12 11.50
C THR A 200 -0.69 9.86 11.96
N ASN A 201 -1.71 10.04 12.77
CA ASN A 201 -2.67 8.97 13.04
C ASN A 201 -3.89 9.02 12.09
N ASN A 202 -3.99 10.03 11.18
CA ASN A 202 -5.09 10.17 10.23
C ASN A 202 -4.59 10.71 8.87
N VAL A 203 -4.27 9.79 7.97
CA VAL A 203 -3.69 10.08 6.65
C VAL A 203 -4.63 10.91 5.78
N LEU A 204 -5.91 10.55 5.74
CA LEU A 204 -6.90 11.25 4.91
C LEU A 204 -7.08 12.70 5.35
N GLN A 205 -7.15 12.94 6.67
CA GLN A 205 -7.34 14.29 7.19
C GLN A 205 -6.12 15.16 6.91
N LEU A 206 -4.91 14.64 7.15
CA LEU A 206 -3.69 15.40 6.86
C LEU A 206 -3.55 15.69 5.37
N ALA A 207 -3.83 14.72 4.50
CA ALA A 207 -3.84 14.93 3.06
C ALA A 207 -4.83 16.02 2.66
N LYS A 208 -6.05 16.02 3.24
CA LYS A 208 -7.07 17.06 3.00
C LYS A 208 -6.57 18.46 3.36
N GLU A 209 -5.89 18.61 4.50
CA GLU A 209 -5.34 19.88 4.98
C GLU A 209 -4.20 20.40 4.10
N MET A 210 -3.41 19.51 3.51
CA MET A 210 -2.27 19.88 2.66
C MET A 210 -2.65 20.16 1.20
N MET A 211 -3.73 19.55 0.69
CA MET A 211 -4.13 19.70 -0.72
C MET A 211 -4.28 21.16 -1.18
N PRO A 212 -4.89 22.09 -0.42
CA PRO A 212 -5.01 23.48 -0.87
C PRO A 212 -3.67 24.16 -1.17
N GLU A 213 -2.65 23.93 -0.36
CA GLU A 213 -1.30 24.48 -0.58
C GLU A 213 -0.64 23.84 -1.83
N LEU A 214 -0.70 22.51 -1.95
CA LEU A 214 -0.12 21.77 -3.07
C LEU A 214 -0.79 22.14 -4.40
N LEU A 215 -2.11 22.36 -4.42
CA LEU A 215 -2.87 22.75 -5.60
C LEU A 215 -2.78 24.23 -5.92
N GLY A 216 -2.55 25.09 -4.92
CA GLY A 216 -2.30 26.52 -5.09
C GLY A 216 -0.99 26.84 -5.80
N SER A 217 -0.04 25.91 -5.81
CA SER A 217 1.14 25.97 -6.66
C SER A 217 0.76 25.73 -8.13
N GLU A 218 1.35 26.46 -9.07
CA GLU A 218 1.16 26.20 -10.52
C GLU A 218 1.78 24.87 -10.95
N LYS A 219 2.76 24.37 -10.20
CA LYS A 219 3.53 23.15 -10.49
C LYS A 219 2.66 21.89 -10.53
N PRO A 220 2.98 20.93 -11.41
CA PRO A 220 2.30 19.63 -11.41
C PRO A 220 2.59 18.86 -10.11
N LEU A 221 1.60 18.10 -9.65
CA LEU A 221 1.69 17.26 -8.46
C LEU A 221 1.74 15.79 -8.87
N PHE A 222 2.77 15.08 -8.43
CA PHE A 222 2.89 13.63 -8.58
C PHE A 222 2.66 12.97 -7.22
N ILE A 223 1.68 12.07 -7.15
CA ILE A 223 1.34 11.36 -5.93
C ILE A 223 1.60 9.87 -6.12
N PHE A 224 2.49 9.32 -5.30
CA PHE A 224 2.84 7.91 -5.32
C PHE A 224 2.09 7.15 -4.23
N VAL A 225 1.28 6.15 -4.64
CA VAL A 225 0.51 5.27 -3.76
C VAL A 225 0.43 3.89 -4.39
N ASN A 226 0.94 2.88 -3.73
CA ASN A 226 0.92 1.51 -4.26
C ASN A 226 -0.42 0.79 -4.01
N SER A 227 -1.55 1.46 -4.26
CA SER A 227 -2.89 0.87 -4.18
C SER A 227 -3.87 1.66 -5.04
N THR A 228 -4.39 1.04 -6.10
CA THR A 228 -5.42 1.68 -6.95
C THR A 228 -6.74 1.89 -6.24
N ASP A 229 -7.07 1.05 -5.26
CA ASP A 229 -8.27 1.24 -4.43
C ASP A 229 -8.13 2.46 -3.52
N MET A 230 -6.95 2.62 -2.91
CA MET A 230 -6.66 3.79 -2.10
C MET A 230 -6.61 5.06 -2.94
N ILE A 231 -6.04 5.02 -4.16
CA ILE A 231 -6.04 6.14 -5.10
C ILE A 231 -7.48 6.57 -5.42
N ASP A 232 -8.35 5.63 -5.80
CA ASP A 232 -9.77 5.92 -6.10
C ASP A 232 -10.50 6.51 -4.88
N ALA A 233 -10.27 5.95 -3.70
CA ALA A 233 -10.85 6.45 -2.45
C ALA A 233 -10.38 7.87 -2.12
N LEU A 234 -9.07 8.14 -2.24
CA LEU A 234 -8.49 9.46 -1.99
C LEU A 234 -9.00 10.49 -3.01
N MET A 235 -9.01 10.15 -4.31
CA MET A 235 -9.54 11.04 -5.35
C MET A 235 -10.97 11.46 -5.08
N LYS A 236 -11.83 10.54 -4.65
CA LYS A 236 -13.23 10.81 -4.32
C LYS A 236 -13.39 11.61 -3.04
N LYS A 237 -12.70 11.22 -1.97
CA LYS A 237 -12.80 11.85 -0.65
C LYS A 237 -12.22 13.27 -0.63
N LEU A 238 -11.21 13.54 -1.45
CA LEU A 238 -10.55 14.85 -1.57
C LEU A 238 -11.11 15.68 -2.75
N GLU A 239 -12.12 15.16 -3.48
CA GLU A 239 -12.75 15.81 -4.63
C GLU A 239 -11.77 16.15 -5.78
N LEU A 240 -10.76 15.29 -5.98
CA LEU A 240 -9.66 15.50 -6.94
C LEU A 240 -9.88 14.81 -8.28
N THR A 241 -10.98 14.08 -8.48
CA THR A 241 -11.21 13.21 -9.64
C THR A 241 -11.03 13.95 -10.97
N GLU A 242 -11.56 15.18 -11.11
CA GLU A 242 -11.49 15.93 -12.35
C GLU A 242 -10.10 16.49 -12.68
N LEU A 243 -9.24 16.65 -11.67
CA LEU A 243 -7.88 17.16 -11.81
C LEU A 243 -6.84 16.05 -11.99
N SER A 244 -7.27 14.77 -11.96
CA SER A 244 -6.38 13.62 -11.81
C SER A 244 -6.24 12.79 -13.08
N ALA A 245 -5.00 12.30 -13.31
CA ALA A 245 -4.65 11.14 -14.13
C ALA A 245 -4.04 10.06 -13.25
N VAL A 246 -4.23 8.78 -13.61
CA VAL A 246 -3.67 7.63 -12.87
C VAL A 246 -2.82 6.79 -13.81
N PHE A 247 -1.57 6.52 -13.41
CA PHE A 247 -0.63 5.68 -14.11
C PHE A 247 -0.41 4.40 -13.29
N CYS A 248 -0.83 3.24 -13.85
CA CYS A 248 -0.83 1.98 -13.14
C CYS A 248 -0.71 0.78 -14.09
N SER A 249 -0.74 -0.46 -13.57
CA SER A 249 -0.69 -1.66 -14.42
C SER A 249 -1.95 -1.80 -15.27
N GLU A 250 -1.87 -2.55 -16.39
CA GLU A 250 -2.98 -2.83 -17.30
C GLU A 250 -4.23 -3.31 -16.56
N LYS A 251 -4.09 -4.29 -15.65
CA LYS A 251 -5.21 -4.79 -14.82
C LYS A 251 -5.85 -3.68 -13.97
N SER A 252 -5.03 -2.78 -13.44
CA SER A 252 -5.51 -1.65 -12.64
C SER A 252 -6.19 -0.58 -13.51
N VAL A 253 -5.70 -0.37 -14.73
CA VAL A 253 -6.34 0.50 -15.73
C VAL A 253 -7.75 0.00 -16.05
N ASP A 254 -7.88 -1.30 -16.33
CA ASP A 254 -9.19 -1.92 -16.63
C ASP A 254 -10.14 -1.81 -15.44
N LYS A 255 -9.65 -2.03 -14.22
CA LYS A 255 -10.41 -1.86 -12.99
C LYS A 255 -10.94 -0.44 -12.83
N LEU A 256 -10.08 0.57 -12.98
CA LEU A 256 -10.46 1.99 -12.85
C LEU A 256 -11.44 2.40 -13.94
N LYS A 257 -11.24 1.97 -15.19
CA LYS A 257 -12.18 2.21 -16.28
C LYS A 257 -13.53 1.52 -16.03
N GLY A 258 -13.52 0.33 -15.44
CA GLY A 258 -14.73 -0.42 -15.06
C GLY A 258 -15.61 0.31 -14.04
N ILE A 259 -15.02 1.11 -13.15
CA ILE A 259 -15.74 1.97 -12.20
C ILE A 259 -16.01 3.40 -12.72
N GLY A 260 -15.75 3.65 -14.02
CA GLY A 260 -16.06 4.91 -14.69
C GLY A 260 -14.94 5.95 -14.76
N PHE A 261 -13.77 5.68 -14.20
CA PHE A 261 -12.62 6.59 -14.28
C PHE A 261 -11.84 6.37 -15.58
N LYS A 262 -11.91 7.33 -16.52
CA LYS A 262 -11.38 7.18 -17.90
C LYS A 262 -9.90 7.56 -18.04
N ARG A 263 -9.35 8.43 -17.18
CA ARG A 263 -7.98 8.94 -17.25
C ARG A 263 -6.99 8.02 -16.51
N ALA A 264 -7.10 6.71 -16.77
CA ALA A 264 -6.17 5.70 -16.31
C ALA A 264 -5.34 5.15 -17.48
N TYR A 265 -4.01 5.09 -17.31
CA TYR A 265 -3.04 4.78 -18.36
C TYR A 265 -2.01 3.76 -17.88
N GLU A 266 -1.62 2.87 -18.79
CA GLU A 266 -0.62 1.83 -18.52
C GLU A 266 0.81 2.37 -18.65
N ASP A 267 1.05 3.23 -19.63
CA ASP A 267 2.36 3.81 -19.90
C ASP A 267 2.33 5.32 -19.59
N TRP A 268 3.48 5.81 -19.09
CA TRP A 268 3.69 7.24 -18.91
C TRP A 268 3.75 7.96 -20.24
N ASP A 269 3.04 9.07 -20.33
CA ASP A 269 3.00 9.95 -21.48
C ASP A 269 2.76 11.36 -20.96
N ALA A 270 3.68 12.28 -21.25
CA ALA A 270 3.57 13.67 -20.81
C ALA A 270 2.31 14.38 -21.33
N ASP A 271 1.84 14.00 -22.52
CA ASP A 271 0.61 14.56 -23.11
C ASP A 271 -0.67 14.15 -22.35
N LYS A 272 -0.60 13.12 -21.51
CA LYS A 272 -1.69 12.64 -20.66
C LYS A 272 -1.63 13.17 -19.23
N MET A 273 -0.61 13.97 -18.93
CA MET A 273 -0.42 14.56 -17.62
C MET A 273 -1.58 15.51 -17.29
N MET A 274 -2.01 15.46 -16.05
CA MET A 274 -2.98 16.37 -15.45
C MET A 274 -2.33 17.19 -14.33
N LYS A 275 -3.09 18.07 -13.69
CA LYS A 275 -2.61 18.79 -12.51
C LYS A 275 -2.11 17.84 -11.43
N ILE A 276 -2.79 16.69 -11.25
CA ILE A 276 -2.45 15.64 -10.30
C ILE A 276 -2.22 14.34 -11.07
N ASN A 277 -1.07 13.71 -10.82
CA ASN A 277 -0.64 12.49 -11.49
C ASN A 277 -0.35 11.41 -10.44
N TRP A 278 -1.27 10.45 -10.32
CA TRP A 278 -1.14 9.34 -9.39
C TRP A 278 -0.34 8.22 -10.01
N MET A 279 0.63 7.68 -9.26
CA MET A 279 1.53 6.63 -9.72
C MET A 279 1.60 5.48 -8.73
N THR A 280 1.52 4.25 -9.26
CA THR A 280 1.73 3.02 -8.48
C THR A 280 3.19 2.56 -8.54
N SER A 281 3.54 1.52 -7.78
CA SER A 281 4.91 0.96 -7.70
C SER A 281 5.52 0.61 -9.06
N ARG A 282 4.72 0.33 -10.08
CA ARG A 282 5.21 0.12 -11.47
C ARG A 282 6.09 1.29 -11.95
N PHE A 283 5.87 2.50 -11.43
CA PHE A 283 6.55 3.72 -11.87
C PHE A 283 7.65 4.21 -10.91
N TYR A 284 8.01 3.42 -9.89
CA TYR A 284 9.11 3.80 -8.98
C TYR A 284 10.47 3.74 -9.68
N SER A 285 10.66 2.83 -10.64
CA SER A 285 11.96 2.62 -11.28
C SER A 285 11.91 2.46 -12.81
N ALA A 286 10.74 2.51 -13.46
CA ALA A 286 10.57 2.04 -14.84
C ALA A 286 10.61 3.14 -15.91
N LEU A 287 10.81 4.41 -15.56
CA LEU A 287 10.72 5.51 -16.51
C LEU A 287 11.64 6.67 -16.12
N ASP A 288 11.90 7.52 -17.09
CA ASP A 288 12.47 8.85 -16.89
C ASP A 288 11.37 9.90 -17.11
N ILE A 289 11.18 10.78 -16.14
CA ILE A 289 10.27 11.92 -16.22
C ILE A 289 11.10 13.17 -16.45
N GLU A 290 11.03 13.69 -17.67
CA GLU A 290 11.70 14.92 -18.06
C GLU A 290 10.64 16.00 -18.24
N LEU A 291 10.58 16.94 -17.31
CA LEU A 291 9.66 18.07 -17.34
C LEU A 291 10.45 19.36 -17.36
N ASP A 292 9.93 20.37 -18.06
CA ASP A 292 10.53 21.71 -18.06
C ASP A 292 10.40 22.38 -16.68
N GLU A 293 9.34 22.09 -15.97
CA GLU A 293 9.05 22.60 -14.64
C GLU A 293 9.20 21.51 -13.57
N GLN A 294 9.91 21.80 -12.48
CA GLN A 294 10.12 20.88 -11.37
C GLN A 294 8.79 20.62 -10.61
N PRO A 295 8.31 19.39 -10.56
CA PRO A 295 7.03 19.06 -9.91
C PRO A 295 7.14 19.02 -8.38
N ASN A 296 5.98 19.07 -7.74
CA ASN A 296 5.84 18.63 -6.35
C ASN A 296 5.62 17.12 -6.32
N VAL A 297 6.30 16.43 -5.41
CA VAL A 297 6.19 14.97 -5.24
C VAL A 297 5.67 14.66 -3.83
N LEU A 298 4.62 13.85 -3.78
CA LEU A 298 3.98 13.39 -2.55
C LEU A 298 3.93 11.86 -2.55
N MET A 299 4.43 11.24 -1.49
CA MET A 299 4.18 9.83 -1.19
C MET A 299 3.12 9.72 -0.09
N ILE A 300 2.22 8.76 -0.21
CA ILE A 300 1.20 8.49 0.80
C ILE A 300 1.22 7.01 1.17
N THR A 301 1.39 6.74 2.47
CA THR A 301 1.30 5.41 3.07
C THR A 301 0.16 5.37 4.07
N ASP A 302 -0.66 4.31 4.00
CA ASP A 302 -1.62 3.98 5.04
C ASP A 302 -1.47 2.51 5.44
N VAL A 303 -0.77 2.28 6.55
CA VAL A 303 -0.40 0.94 7.03
C VAL A 303 -1.62 0.10 7.45
N PHE A 304 -2.75 0.75 7.77
CA PHE A 304 -3.98 0.07 8.20
C PHE A 304 -4.86 -0.34 7.03
N ILE A 305 -4.87 0.45 5.95
CA ILE A 305 -5.65 0.12 4.73
C ILE A 305 -4.89 -0.88 3.87
N ALA A 306 -3.58 -0.65 3.68
CA ALA A 306 -2.78 -1.46 2.76
C ALA A 306 -1.29 -1.42 3.15
N GLN A 307 -0.81 -2.48 3.79
CA GLN A 307 0.61 -2.61 4.17
C GLN A 307 1.56 -2.49 2.96
N TRP A 308 1.13 -2.91 1.77
CA TRP A 308 1.91 -2.75 0.53
C TRP A 308 2.02 -1.31 0.02
N THR A 309 1.44 -0.32 0.71
CA THR A 309 1.69 1.11 0.45
C THR A 309 2.92 1.64 1.17
N MET A 310 3.55 0.85 2.05
CA MET A 310 4.80 1.21 2.70
C MET A 310 5.92 1.38 1.67
N PHE A 311 6.62 2.50 1.74
CA PHE A 311 7.82 2.74 0.94
C PHE A 311 9.05 2.38 1.74
N ASP A 312 9.97 1.67 1.13
CA ASP A 312 11.29 1.46 1.71
C ASP A 312 12.12 2.75 1.57
N PRO A 313 12.56 3.37 2.69
CA PRO A 313 13.40 4.57 2.65
C PRO A 313 14.74 4.39 1.92
N PHE A 314 15.27 3.16 1.88
CA PHE A 314 16.58 2.86 1.31
C PHE A 314 16.51 2.58 -0.20
N THR A 315 15.36 2.14 -0.72
CA THR A 315 15.19 1.76 -2.12
C THR A 315 14.07 2.54 -2.80
N ASP A 316 12.81 2.31 -2.45
CA ASP A 316 11.66 2.86 -3.18
C ASP A 316 11.66 4.38 -3.23
N SER A 317 11.91 5.03 -2.08
CA SER A 317 11.90 6.49 -1.98
C SER A 317 13.01 7.13 -2.82
N VAL A 318 14.20 6.51 -2.87
CA VAL A 318 15.34 6.96 -3.69
C VAL A 318 15.03 6.76 -5.17
N GLN A 319 14.46 5.61 -5.53
CA GLN A 319 14.08 5.30 -6.90
C GLN A 319 12.98 6.26 -7.42
N VAL A 320 11.95 6.53 -6.62
CA VAL A 320 10.87 7.48 -6.97
C VAL A 320 11.44 8.84 -7.35
N ILE A 321 12.32 9.40 -6.50
CA ILE A 321 12.90 10.71 -6.76
C ILE A 321 13.85 10.69 -7.96
N GLY A 322 14.59 9.62 -8.14
CA GLY A 322 15.50 9.42 -9.26
C GLY A 322 14.82 9.42 -10.64
N ARG A 323 13.49 9.31 -10.70
CA ARG A 323 12.73 9.38 -11.98
C ARG A 323 12.70 10.79 -12.56
N PHE A 324 12.75 11.82 -11.75
CA PHE A 324 12.66 13.22 -12.17
C PHE A 324 14.02 13.76 -12.58
N ARG A 325 14.36 13.66 -13.88
CA ARG A 325 15.70 13.97 -14.40
C ARG A 325 16.10 15.44 -14.25
N ASN A 326 15.13 16.35 -14.26
CA ASN A 326 15.34 17.78 -14.08
C ASN A 326 15.13 18.25 -12.64
N GLY A 327 15.08 17.29 -11.68
CA GLY A 327 14.86 17.56 -10.27
C GLY A 327 13.37 17.75 -9.91
N ILE A 328 13.14 18.05 -8.65
CA ILE A 328 11.82 18.26 -8.06
C ILE A 328 11.79 19.55 -7.26
N SER A 329 10.59 20.09 -7.05
CA SER A 329 10.39 21.30 -6.24
C SER A 329 10.27 20.97 -4.75
N THR A 330 9.38 20.05 -4.41
CA THR A 330 9.18 19.57 -3.04
C THR A 330 9.06 18.07 -3.02
N PHE A 331 9.50 17.47 -1.92
CA PHE A 331 9.29 16.05 -1.66
C PHE A 331 8.67 15.88 -0.27
N THR A 332 7.51 15.25 -0.23
CA THR A 332 6.75 15.03 1.00
C THR A 332 6.32 13.57 1.10
N HIS A 333 6.39 13.02 2.30
CA HIS A 333 5.83 11.71 2.62
C HIS A 333 4.84 11.84 3.78
N ILE A 334 3.57 11.52 3.55
CA ILE A 334 2.54 11.39 4.56
C ILE A 334 2.37 9.92 4.91
N SER A 335 2.48 9.59 6.19
CA SER A 335 2.34 8.20 6.66
C SER A 335 1.71 8.13 8.04
N ASN A 336 0.87 7.13 8.26
CA ASN A 336 0.58 6.64 9.60
C ASN A 336 1.58 5.55 10.00
N THR A 337 1.51 5.12 11.27
CA THR A 337 2.36 4.07 11.84
C THR A 337 1.52 3.14 12.70
N ASP A 338 1.95 1.87 12.84
CA ASP A 338 1.25 0.86 13.63
C ASP A 338 2.16 0.28 14.73
N TYR A 339 1.96 0.72 15.95
CA TYR A 339 2.71 0.27 17.12
C TYR A 339 2.54 -1.22 17.48
N HIS A 340 1.63 -1.94 16.82
CA HIS A 340 1.50 -3.39 16.97
C HIS A 340 2.51 -4.15 16.12
N ILE A 341 3.21 -3.50 15.20
CA ILE A 341 4.30 -4.12 14.44
C ILE A 341 5.46 -4.37 15.41
N PRO A 342 5.85 -5.65 15.63
CA PRO A 342 6.92 -5.97 16.57
C PRO A 342 8.26 -5.47 16.04
N TYR A 343 9.07 -4.90 16.94
CA TYR A 343 10.41 -4.45 16.59
C TYR A 343 11.38 -5.63 16.55
N HIS A 344 11.87 -5.96 15.36
CA HIS A 344 12.91 -6.97 15.15
C HIS A 344 13.97 -6.43 14.19
N ASN A 345 15.20 -6.91 14.34
CA ASN A 345 16.28 -6.58 13.42
C ASN A 345 16.36 -7.61 12.26
N ARG A 346 17.15 -7.29 11.25
CA ARG A 346 17.34 -8.14 10.07
C ARG A 346 17.85 -9.54 10.42
N GLN A 347 18.72 -9.67 11.47
CA GLN A 347 19.23 -10.95 11.91
C GLN A 347 18.13 -11.87 12.46
N PHE A 348 17.17 -11.31 13.19
CA PHE A 348 16.02 -12.07 13.67
C PHE A 348 15.24 -12.74 12.53
N PHE A 349 14.99 -12.01 11.44
CA PHE A 349 14.26 -12.56 10.31
C PHE A 349 15.07 -13.63 9.56
N ARG A 350 16.40 -13.48 9.49
CA ARG A 350 17.29 -14.54 8.99
C ARG A 350 17.24 -15.80 9.84
N ASP A 351 17.37 -15.63 11.13
CA ASP A 351 17.33 -16.75 12.07
C ASP A 351 15.99 -17.47 12.01
N LYS A 352 14.90 -16.71 11.86
CA LYS A 352 13.57 -17.28 11.64
C LYS A 352 13.52 -18.11 10.35
N CYS A 353 14.03 -17.60 9.23
CA CYS A 353 14.10 -18.37 7.98
C CYS A 353 14.92 -19.65 8.14
N ASN A 354 16.02 -19.60 8.89
CA ASN A 354 16.85 -20.78 9.17
C ASN A 354 16.10 -21.80 10.05
N CYS A 355 15.40 -21.36 11.09
CA CYS A 355 14.55 -22.22 11.90
C CYS A 355 13.41 -22.86 11.08
N ASP A 356 12.75 -22.07 10.23
CA ASP A 356 11.70 -22.58 9.32
C ASP A 356 12.27 -23.64 8.36
N LYS A 357 13.53 -23.46 7.90
CA LYS A 357 14.25 -24.43 7.08
C LYS A 357 14.49 -25.73 7.84
N GLU A 358 15.02 -25.67 9.06
CA GLU A 358 15.30 -26.84 9.89
C GLU A 358 14.03 -27.67 10.12
N VAL A 359 12.89 -27.00 10.41
CA VAL A 359 11.58 -27.68 10.55
C VAL A 359 11.16 -28.34 9.25
N TYR A 360 11.34 -27.65 8.12
CA TYR A 360 11.02 -28.21 6.81
C TYR A 360 11.88 -29.43 6.49
N ASP A 361 13.18 -29.35 6.67
CA ASP A 361 14.14 -30.42 6.38
C ASP A 361 13.85 -31.67 7.25
N MET A 362 13.51 -31.47 8.54
CA MET A 362 13.11 -32.57 9.42
C MET A 362 11.86 -33.29 8.92
N LEU A 363 10.81 -32.55 8.56
CA LEU A 363 9.57 -33.14 8.04
C LEU A 363 9.73 -33.73 6.65
N ASN A 364 10.59 -33.15 5.81
CA ASN A 364 10.91 -33.69 4.49
C ASN A 364 11.68 -35.03 4.61
N THR A 365 12.57 -35.18 5.60
CA THR A 365 13.20 -36.48 5.89
C THR A 365 12.15 -37.52 6.28
N MET A 366 11.19 -37.16 7.15
CA MET A 366 10.08 -38.05 7.53
C MET A 366 9.20 -38.42 6.31
N TYR A 367 8.97 -37.50 5.38
CA TYR A 367 8.26 -37.73 4.13
C TYR A 367 9.00 -38.76 3.25
N ILE A 368 10.32 -38.60 3.10
CA ILE A 368 11.16 -39.48 2.29
C ILE A 368 11.19 -40.89 2.90
N ASP A 369 11.33 -41.00 4.23
CA ASP A 369 11.48 -42.25 4.97
C ASP A 369 10.12 -42.90 5.31
N ALA A 370 8.99 -42.33 4.88
CA ALA A 370 7.66 -42.82 5.19
C ALA A 370 7.46 -44.27 4.71
N GLN A 371 7.05 -45.15 5.63
CA GLN A 371 6.92 -46.59 5.40
C GLN A 371 5.68 -46.99 4.59
N ASN A 372 4.68 -46.11 4.51
CA ASN A 372 3.45 -46.31 3.74
C ASN A 372 2.93 -45.03 3.12
N ASP A 373 1.95 -45.16 2.22
CA ASP A 373 1.43 -44.03 1.44
C ASP A 373 0.58 -43.09 2.28
N GLU A 374 -0.08 -43.55 3.37
CA GLU A 374 -0.88 -42.71 4.26
C GLU A 374 0.00 -41.71 5.04
N TYR A 375 1.11 -42.18 5.61
CA TYR A 375 2.08 -41.29 6.28
C TYR A 375 2.73 -40.35 5.29
N ARG A 376 3.07 -40.85 4.08
CA ARG A 376 3.65 -40.01 3.03
C ARG A 376 2.72 -38.89 2.61
N ALA A 377 1.42 -39.18 2.42
CA ALA A 377 0.42 -38.16 2.09
C ALA A 377 0.27 -37.13 3.23
N ALA A 378 0.21 -37.58 4.48
CA ALA A 378 0.10 -36.68 5.63
C ALA A 378 1.30 -35.73 5.73
N TYR A 379 2.54 -36.24 5.59
CA TYR A 379 3.72 -35.38 5.61
C TYR A 379 3.75 -34.43 4.41
N TYR A 380 3.35 -34.89 3.23
CA TYR A 380 3.25 -34.04 2.04
C TYR A 380 2.32 -32.84 2.27
N ASP A 381 1.12 -33.07 2.79
CA ASP A 381 0.14 -32.02 3.06
C ASP A 381 0.70 -30.98 4.05
N VAL A 382 1.40 -31.42 5.10
CA VAL A 382 2.05 -30.52 6.06
C VAL A 382 3.17 -29.71 5.39
N LEU A 383 4.02 -30.36 4.58
CA LEU A 383 5.12 -29.69 3.87
C LEU A 383 4.61 -28.57 2.95
N GLN A 384 3.42 -28.72 2.33
CA GLN A 384 2.86 -27.69 1.44
C GLN A 384 2.45 -26.40 2.16
N VAL A 385 2.16 -26.45 3.47
CA VAL A 385 1.69 -25.30 4.26
C VAL A 385 2.77 -24.69 5.14
N LEU A 386 3.97 -25.28 5.18
CA LEU A 386 5.08 -24.71 5.96
C LEU A 386 5.57 -23.38 5.37
N PRO A 387 5.92 -22.40 6.21
CA PRO A 387 6.42 -21.09 5.78
C PRO A 387 7.64 -21.17 4.85
N TYR A 388 8.52 -22.13 5.05
CA TYR A 388 9.74 -22.31 4.25
C TYR A 388 9.43 -22.75 2.81
N LYS A 389 8.30 -23.43 2.56
CA LYS A 389 7.92 -23.93 1.22
C LYS A 389 7.90 -22.83 0.15
N LYS A 390 7.50 -21.60 0.51
CA LYS A 390 7.46 -20.47 -0.42
C LYS A 390 8.85 -20.08 -0.97
N PHE A 391 9.92 -20.44 -0.27
CA PHE A 391 11.30 -20.15 -0.68
C PHE A 391 11.91 -21.25 -1.57
N LEU A 392 11.19 -22.31 -1.86
CA LEU A 392 11.68 -23.38 -2.74
C LEU A 392 11.22 -23.17 -4.18
N LYS A 393 12.12 -23.42 -5.12
CA LYS A 393 11.83 -23.56 -6.55
C LYS A 393 11.08 -24.89 -6.80
N GLU A 394 10.60 -25.11 -8.02
CA GLU A 394 9.93 -26.38 -8.42
C GLU A 394 10.86 -27.60 -8.33
N ASP A 395 12.15 -27.40 -8.56
CA ASP A 395 13.19 -28.45 -8.44
C ASP A 395 13.61 -28.74 -6.98
N GLY A 396 13.02 -28.06 -6.00
CA GLY A 396 13.34 -28.19 -4.58
C GLY A 396 14.54 -27.36 -4.12
N CYS A 397 15.24 -26.67 -5.02
CA CYS A 397 16.34 -25.77 -4.65
C CYS A 397 15.83 -24.49 -4.00
N VAL A 398 16.65 -23.90 -3.14
CA VAL A 398 16.30 -22.64 -2.45
C VAL A 398 16.35 -21.47 -3.42
N ASN A 399 15.30 -20.68 -3.46
CA ASN A 399 15.29 -19.36 -4.07
C ASN A 399 15.67 -18.32 -3.00
N TYR A 400 16.94 -18.03 -2.88
CA TYR A 400 17.47 -17.06 -1.91
C TYR A 400 16.90 -15.65 -2.11
N PHE A 401 16.57 -15.26 -3.34
CA PHE A 401 15.98 -13.94 -3.61
C PHE A 401 14.59 -13.79 -2.99
N LYS A 402 13.77 -14.86 -2.98
CA LYS A 402 12.49 -14.85 -2.26
C LYS A 402 12.67 -14.75 -0.74
N MET A 403 13.72 -15.37 -0.22
CA MET A 403 14.04 -15.27 1.20
C MET A 403 14.52 -13.87 1.54
N ASP A 404 15.39 -13.28 0.73
CA ASP A 404 15.87 -11.91 0.90
C ASP A 404 14.73 -10.89 0.73
N ASN A 405 13.80 -11.11 -0.21
CA ASN A 405 12.59 -10.29 -0.35
C ASN A 405 11.74 -10.30 0.92
N TYR A 406 11.47 -11.49 1.46
CA TYR A 406 10.72 -11.62 2.71
C TYR A 406 11.40 -10.84 3.86
N ILE A 407 12.73 -11.00 4.01
CA ILE A 407 13.50 -10.29 5.05
C ILE A 407 13.40 -8.78 4.84
N ASP A 408 13.48 -8.31 3.61
CA ASP A 408 13.45 -6.89 3.26
C ASP A 408 12.05 -6.27 3.46
N GLU A 409 10.99 -7.00 3.10
CA GLU A 409 9.61 -6.59 3.37
C GLU A 409 9.31 -6.50 4.86
N GLU A 410 9.76 -7.50 5.66
CA GLU A 410 9.58 -7.47 7.11
C GLU A 410 10.37 -6.32 7.75
N MET A 411 11.59 -6.05 7.28
CA MET A 411 12.35 -4.88 7.72
C MET A 411 11.65 -3.56 7.36
N THR A 412 11.07 -3.47 6.16
CA THR A 412 10.29 -2.30 5.76
C THR A 412 9.13 -2.06 6.71
N LYS A 413 8.38 -3.10 7.11
CA LYS A 413 7.29 -2.98 8.10
C LYS A 413 7.79 -2.44 9.44
N VAL A 414 8.96 -2.88 9.91
CA VAL A 414 9.53 -2.41 11.19
C VAL A 414 9.77 -0.89 11.19
N TYR A 415 10.10 -0.30 10.04
CA TYR A 415 10.26 1.15 9.96
C TYR A 415 8.96 1.90 10.27
N TYR A 416 7.80 1.29 10.00
CA TYR A 416 6.48 1.85 10.24
C TYR A 416 5.86 1.49 11.60
N ALA A 417 6.62 0.88 12.51
CA ALA A 417 6.15 0.59 13.86
C ALA A 417 5.88 1.89 14.66
N GLU A 418 6.76 2.88 14.52
CA GLU A 418 6.65 4.17 15.22
C GLU A 418 7.17 5.32 14.34
N PRO A 419 6.70 6.57 14.55
CA PRO A 419 7.17 7.73 13.80
C PRO A 419 8.69 7.91 13.80
N ASN A 420 9.34 7.67 14.93
CA ASN A 420 10.79 7.79 15.07
C ASN A 420 11.54 6.69 14.31
N ASN A 421 10.98 5.50 14.18
CA ASN A 421 11.60 4.42 13.40
C ASN A 421 11.64 4.79 11.93
N LEU A 422 10.55 5.33 11.39
CA LEU A 422 10.49 5.79 10.00
C LEU A 422 11.44 6.97 9.75
N TYR A 423 11.48 7.93 10.67
CA TYR A 423 12.43 9.05 10.62
C TYR A 423 13.87 8.56 10.59
N ASN A 424 14.24 7.66 11.51
CA ASN A 424 15.59 7.11 11.60
C ASN A 424 15.97 6.29 10.35
N ALA A 425 15.02 5.56 9.75
CA ALA A 425 15.25 4.84 8.50
C ALA A 425 15.57 5.79 7.34
N TYR A 426 14.85 6.92 7.22
CA TYR A 426 15.17 7.94 6.23
C TYR A 426 16.54 8.61 6.45
N ILE A 427 16.89 8.91 7.69
CA ILE A 427 18.24 9.42 8.03
C ILE A 427 19.31 8.38 7.68
N GLY A 428 19.06 7.11 8.05
CA GLY A 428 20.00 6.01 7.80
C GLY A 428 20.20 5.67 6.32
N SER A 429 19.29 6.08 5.43
CA SER A 429 19.45 5.92 4.00
C SER A 429 20.51 6.86 3.40
N GLU A 430 20.88 7.93 4.11
CA GLU A 430 21.83 8.97 3.72
C GLU A 430 21.46 9.78 2.46
N HIS A 431 20.31 9.52 1.85
CA HIS A 431 19.84 10.19 0.64
C HIS A 431 18.99 11.44 0.90
N PHE A 432 18.56 11.65 2.15
CA PHE A 432 17.60 12.70 2.48
C PHE A 432 18.05 13.61 3.61
N ASN A 433 17.75 14.91 3.45
CA ASN A 433 17.74 15.89 4.52
C ASN A 433 16.28 15.93 5.05
N VAL A 434 16.02 15.30 6.20
CA VAL A 434 14.66 15.03 6.67
C VAL A 434 14.18 16.10 7.63
N TYR A 435 13.09 16.77 7.27
CA TYR A 435 12.27 17.55 8.20
C TYR A 435 11.09 16.70 8.65
N HIS A 436 11.04 16.34 9.94
CA HIS A 436 9.99 15.47 10.49
C HIS A 436 9.01 16.27 11.34
N LYS A 437 7.72 16.06 11.11
CA LYS A 437 6.64 16.59 11.97
C LYS A 437 5.57 15.52 12.15
N ASN A 438 5.13 15.35 13.40
CA ASN A 438 4.05 14.42 13.75
C ASN A 438 2.74 15.21 13.99
N PHE A 439 1.69 14.82 13.26
CA PHE A 439 0.35 15.40 13.33
C PHE A 439 -0.59 14.42 14.02
N LEU A 440 -1.16 14.81 15.14
CA LEU A 440 -2.08 13.97 15.89
C LEU A 440 -3.48 14.58 15.89
N TYR A 441 -4.43 13.79 15.46
CA TYR A 441 -5.86 14.10 15.49
C TYR A 441 -6.52 13.32 16.63
N LYS A 442 -7.65 13.81 17.15
CA LYS A 442 -8.42 13.13 18.19
C LYS A 442 -8.82 11.72 17.76
N MET A 443 -9.07 11.54 16.46
CA MET A 443 -9.43 10.25 15.87
C MET A 443 -8.47 9.84 14.76
N GLY A 444 -7.97 8.62 14.86
CA GLY A 444 -7.03 8.03 13.92
C GLY A 444 -7.65 7.01 12.96
N ASP A 445 -6.84 6.58 11.99
CA ASP A 445 -7.23 5.56 11.00
C ASP A 445 -7.50 4.20 11.66
N TYR A 446 -6.72 3.85 12.69
CA TYR A 446 -6.89 2.61 13.44
C TYR A 446 -8.25 2.52 14.14
N GLU A 447 -8.68 3.62 14.79
CA GLU A 447 -9.98 3.69 15.46
C GLU A 447 -11.12 3.60 14.45
N ARG A 448 -10.98 4.23 13.27
CA ARG A 448 -11.97 4.17 12.19
C ARG A 448 -12.16 2.75 11.67
N LEU A 449 -11.08 2.00 11.43
CA LEU A 449 -11.15 0.61 10.97
C LEU A 449 -11.84 -0.31 11.95
N LYS A 450 -11.70 -0.09 13.25
CA LYS A 450 -12.41 -0.88 14.28
C LYS A 450 -13.93 -0.81 14.14
N ILE A 451 -14.49 0.28 13.59
CA ILE A 451 -15.94 0.40 13.37
C ILE A 451 -16.37 -0.30 12.08
N GLU A 452 -15.53 -0.26 11.05
CA GLU A 452 -15.83 -0.84 9.74
C GLU A 452 -15.70 -2.37 9.73
N ASP A 453 -15.13 -2.96 10.79
CA ASP A 453 -14.96 -4.40 10.94
C ASP A 453 -16.33 -5.10 10.97
N LYS A 454 -16.64 -5.83 9.89
CA LYS A 454 -17.89 -6.57 9.72
C LYS A 454 -17.95 -7.85 10.56
N SER A 455 -16.85 -8.28 11.16
CA SER A 455 -16.75 -9.50 11.96
C SER A 455 -17.28 -9.32 13.38
N VAL A 456 -17.43 -8.09 13.87
CA VAL A 456 -17.88 -7.79 15.23
C VAL A 456 -19.40 -7.73 15.36
N SER A 457 -19.90 -8.11 16.55
CA SER A 457 -21.32 -8.03 16.86
C SER A 457 -21.80 -6.57 16.88
N LEU A 458 -23.11 -6.36 16.60
CA LEU A 458 -23.71 -5.02 16.68
C LEU A 458 -23.54 -4.38 18.07
N LYS A 459 -23.54 -5.18 19.13
CA LYS A 459 -23.29 -4.72 20.50
C LYS A 459 -21.87 -4.18 20.66
N GLU A 460 -20.89 -4.90 20.16
CA GLU A 460 -19.48 -4.50 20.21
C GLU A 460 -19.23 -3.27 19.33
N LYS A 461 -19.81 -3.21 18.15
CA LYS A 461 -19.77 -2.04 17.29
C LYS A 461 -20.29 -0.79 18.01
N ARG A 462 -21.40 -0.88 18.70
CA ARG A 462 -21.98 0.23 19.48
C ARG A 462 -21.10 0.67 20.63
N LYS A 463 -20.48 -0.28 21.33
CA LYS A 463 -19.50 0.00 22.37
C LYS A 463 -18.33 0.85 21.80
N ARG A 464 -17.77 0.42 20.69
CA ARG A 464 -16.69 1.15 20.00
C ARG A 464 -17.10 2.56 19.57
N ILE A 465 -18.32 2.74 19.03
CA ILE A 465 -18.86 4.06 18.67
C ILE A 465 -18.93 4.97 19.91
N VAL A 466 -19.45 4.48 21.04
CA VAL A 466 -19.55 5.26 22.27
C VAL A 466 -18.17 5.62 22.83
N GLU A 467 -17.22 4.70 22.82
CA GLU A 467 -15.84 4.95 23.22
C GLU A 467 -15.21 6.05 22.36
N GLN A 468 -15.45 6.05 21.07
CA GLN A 468 -14.91 7.06 20.15
C GLN A 468 -15.59 8.42 20.32
N LEU A 469 -16.89 8.47 20.54
CA LEU A 469 -17.59 9.72 20.86
C LEU A 469 -17.04 10.33 22.16
N GLU A 470 -16.72 9.49 23.14
CA GLU A 470 -16.10 9.93 24.39
C GLU A 470 -14.69 10.49 24.17
N MET A 471 -13.89 9.85 23.31
CA MET A 471 -12.53 10.32 22.95
C MET A 471 -12.58 11.68 22.20
N ILE A 472 -13.55 11.86 21.31
CA ILE A 472 -13.74 13.13 20.60
C ILE A 472 -14.16 14.23 21.57
N GLY A 473 -15.05 13.91 22.50
CA GLY A 473 -15.67 14.87 23.40
C GLY A 473 -16.44 15.96 22.64
N VAL A 474 -16.11 17.23 22.87
CA VAL A 474 -16.66 18.33 22.09
C VAL A 474 -15.92 18.38 20.73
N ALA A 475 -16.68 18.28 19.64
CA ALA A 475 -16.13 18.42 18.28
C ALA A 475 -15.79 19.90 18.02
N GLU A 476 -14.51 20.23 18.01
CA GLU A 476 -14.01 21.61 17.88
C GLU A 476 -13.51 21.89 16.46
N THR A 477 -13.02 20.87 15.76
CA THR A 477 -12.48 20.98 14.40
C THR A 477 -13.46 20.44 13.37
N GLU A 478 -13.31 20.87 12.11
CA GLU A 478 -14.08 20.28 10.99
C GLU A 478 -13.83 18.77 10.85
N ALA A 479 -12.62 18.32 11.19
CA ALA A 479 -12.28 16.89 11.24
C ALA A 479 -13.11 16.14 12.28
N ASP A 480 -13.21 16.67 13.50
CA ASP A 480 -14.02 16.08 14.57
C ASP A 480 -15.50 16.03 14.15
N MET A 481 -16.01 17.14 13.59
CA MET A 481 -17.41 17.21 13.13
C MET A 481 -17.69 16.20 11.99
N GLN A 482 -16.77 16.06 11.05
CA GLN A 482 -16.93 15.08 9.97
C GLN A 482 -16.94 13.67 10.54
N TYR A 483 -16.06 13.38 11.49
CA TYR A 483 -16.01 12.06 12.09
C TYR A 483 -17.29 11.71 12.88
N VAL A 484 -17.83 12.66 13.64
CA VAL A 484 -19.14 12.46 14.29
C VAL A 484 -20.25 12.22 13.27
N ARG A 485 -20.22 12.88 12.09
CA ARG A 485 -21.15 12.60 10.99
C ARG A 485 -20.98 11.16 10.47
N ASP A 486 -19.74 10.68 10.32
CA ASP A 486 -19.45 9.31 9.87
C ASP A 486 -19.92 8.27 10.90
N LEU A 487 -19.70 8.51 12.21
CA LEU A 487 -20.25 7.67 13.28
C LEU A 487 -21.77 7.62 13.27
N ARG A 488 -22.42 8.77 13.06
CA ARG A 488 -23.89 8.87 12.96
C ARG A 488 -24.42 8.15 11.71
N ALA A 489 -23.70 8.18 10.61
CA ALA A 489 -24.03 7.42 9.40
C ALA A 489 -23.89 5.90 9.63
N ALA A 490 -22.95 5.46 10.49
CA ALA A 490 -22.75 4.05 10.82
C ALA A 490 -23.82 3.49 11.76
N ASP A 491 -24.26 4.22 12.79
CA ASP A 491 -25.40 3.89 13.66
C ASP A 491 -25.94 5.16 14.36
N SER A 492 -26.90 5.84 13.72
CA SER A 492 -27.51 7.07 14.27
C SER A 492 -28.13 6.87 15.64
N SER A 493 -28.69 5.68 15.89
CA SER A 493 -29.43 5.42 17.13
C SER A 493 -28.54 5.40 18.36
N ILE A 494 -27.31 4.93 18.25
CA ILE A 494 -26.37 4.94 19.39
C ILE A 494 -25.72 6.31 19.60
N VAL A 495 -25.50 7.06 18.52
CA VAL A 495 -25.01 8.44 18.62
C VAL A 495 -26.03 9.34 19.32
N ASP A 496 -27.32 9.25 18.90
CA ASP A 496 -28.40 9.99 19.55
C ASP A 496 -28.58 9.57 21.02
N ALA A 497 -28.37 8.28 21.32
CA ALA A 497 -28.40 7.78 22.68
C ALA A 497 -27.24 8.35 23.53
N TYR A 498 -26.05 8.41 22.99
CA TYR A 498 -24.89 8.96 23.66
C TYR A 498 -25.08 10.46 23.99
N GLU A 499 -25.58 11.23 23.03
CA GLU A 499 -25.87 12.66 23.24
C GLU A 499 -26.92 12.90 24.33
N LEU A 500 -27.88 12.00 24.51
CA LEU A 500 -28.97 12.15 25.47
C LEU A 500 -28.69 11.54 26.85
N LEU A 501 -28.05 10.37 26.89
CA LEU A 501 -27.86 9.55 28.08
C LEU A 501 -26.45 9.61 28.65
N GLY A 502 -25.44 9.85 27.79
CA GLY A 502 -24.03 9.74 28.14
C GLY A 502 -23.52 8.30 28.17
N LYS A 503 -22.19 8.17 28.25
CA LYS A 503 -21.50 6.86 28.23
C LYS A 503 -21.90 5.98 29.40
N GLU A 504 -21.84 6.50 30.63
CA GLU A 504 -22.08 5.72 31.85
C GLU A 504 -23.43 5.00 31.83
N GLN A 505 -24.49 5.70 31.47
CA GLN A 505 -25.83 5.13 31.44
C GLN A 505 -25.98 4.08 30.32
N ILE A 506 -25.32 4.27 29.16
CA ILE A 506 -25.32 3.27 28.08
C ILE A 506 -24.57 2.01 28.50
N GLU A 507 -23.46 2.13 29.24
CA GLU A 507 -22.69 1.01 29.80
C GLU A 507 -23.51 0.20 30.80
N GLU A 508 -24.22 0.88 31.73
CA GLU A 508 -25.16 0.22 32.69
C GLU A 508 -26.24 -0.57 31.95
N LEU A 509 -26.75 -0.05 30.84
CA LEU A 509 -27.71 -0.70 29.98
C LEU A 509 -27.11 -1.82 29.10
N ARG A 510 -25.80 -2.08 29.24
CA ARG A 510 -25.04 -3.12 28.54
C ARG A 510 -25.17 -3.04 27.00
N TYR A 511 -25.31 -1.85 26.46
CA TYR A 511 -25.47 -1.57 25.03
C TYR A 511 -26.71 -2.27 24.40
N SER A 512 -27.72 -2.61 25.21
CA SER A 512 -28.94 -3.27 24.76
C SER A 512 -29.83 -2.28 24.01
N VAL A 513 -30.14 -2.59 22.74
CA VAL A 513 -31.02 -1.74 21.88
C VAL A 513 -32.33 -1.38 22.54
N THR A 514 -33.00 -2.38 23.12
CA THR A 514 -34.32 -2.20 23.75
C THR A 514 -34.21 -1.32 24.98
N LYS A 515 -33.26 -1.63 25.88
CA LYS A 515 -33.07 -0.87 27.13
C LYS A 515 -32.65 0.58 26.87
N ILE A 516 -31.77 0.79 25.88
CA ILE A 516 -31.34 2.14 25.48
C ILE A 516 -32.53 2.94 24.94
N LYS A 517 -33.35 2.37 24.07
CA LYS A 517 -34.55 3.05 23.57
C LYS A 517 -35.53 3.40 24.70
N GLU A 518 -35.73 2.50 25.65
CA GLU A 518 -36.55 2.75 26.82
C GLU A 518 -36.01 3.89 27.68
N ALA A 519 -34.70 3.88 27.97
CA ALA A 519 -34.03 4.95 28.72
C ALA A 519 -34.11 6.30 28.01
N MET A 520 -33.93 6.32 26.68
CA MET A 520 -34.07 7.55 25.88
C MET A 520 -35.50 8.12 25.96
N ILE A 521 -36.53 7.26 25.94
CA ILE A 521 -37.92 7.69 26.08
C ILE A 521 -38.11 8.29 27.47
N LEU A 522 -37.67 7.59 28.51
CA LEU A 522 -37.76 8.10 29.90
C LEU A 522 -37.05 9.47 30.03
N LYS A 523 -35.81 9.58 29.53
CA LYS A 523 -35.03 10.81 29.62
C LYS A 523 -35.68 12.01 28.94
N ARG A 524 -36.39 11.80 27.83
CA ARG A 524 -37.17 12.87 27.16
C ARG A 524 -38.29 13.41 28.01
N TYR A 525 -38.81 12.62 28.94
CA TYR A 525 -39.90 13.00 29.84
C TYR A 525 -39.42 13.48 31.22
N GLU A 526 -38.20 13.12 31.65
CA GLU A 526 -37.63 13.46 32.96
C GLU A 526 -37.32 14.96 33.18
N GLY A 527 -37.26 15.79 32.25
CA GLY A 527 -36.92 17.22 32.43
C GLY A 527 -38.11 18.18 32.40
N LYS A 528 -39.35 17.66 32.20
CA LYS A 528 -40.53 18.51 32.07
C LYS A 528 -41.59 18.02 33.07
N ILE A 529 -42.11 18.93 33.91
CA ILE A 529 -43.26 18.64 34.78
C ILE A 529 -44.40 17.96 33.98
N SER A 530 -44.53 18.33 32.70
CA SER A 530 -45.43 17.73 31.74
C SER A 530 -45.10 16.29 31.32
N GLY A 531 -43.88 15.81 31.43
CA GLY A 531 -43.49 14.43 31.00
C GLY A 531 -43.99 13.36 31.94
N ARG A 532 -43.86 13.55 33.25
CA ARG A 532 -44.43 12.67 34.26
C ARG A 532 -45.94 12.63 34.14
N THR A 533 -46.58 13.77 33.87
CA THR A 533 -48.01 13.88 33.65
C THR A 533 -48.49 13.06 32.44
N VAL A 534 -47.71 13.03 31.34
CA VAL A 534 -48.02 12.19 30.16
C VAL A 534 -48.00 10.70 30.53
N LEU A 535 -46.96 10.25 31.25
CA LEU A 535 -46.87 8.84 31.69
C LEU A 535 -48.03 8.44 32.60
N GLU A 536 -48.38 9.31 33.55
CA GLU A 536 -49.51 9.12 34.45
C GLU A 536 -50.85 9.05 33.69
N LEU A 537 -51.07 9.99 32.76
CA LEU A 537 -52.28 10.01 31.94
C LEU A 537 -52.38 8.80 31.01
N VAL A 538 -51.27 8.36 30.39
CA VAL A 538 -51.24 7.18 29.54
C VAL A 538 -51.48 5.92 30.37
N ASN A 539 -50.88 5.79 31.55
CA ASN A 539 -51.08 4.65 32.44
C ASN A 539 -52.53 4.58 33.01
N ASN A 540 -53.18 5.72 33.14
CA ASN A 540 -54.59 5.81 33.54
C ASN A 540 -55.54 5.50 32.37
N ALA A 541 -55.20 5.89 31.15
CA ALA A 541 -56.02 5.70 29.95
C ALA A 541 -55.95 4.28 29.36
N PHE A 542 -54.82 3.57 29.62
CA PHE A 542 -54.58 2.24 29.07
C PHE A 542 -54.10 1.26 30.14
N HIS A 543 -54.62 0.02 30.06
CA HIS A 543 -54.30 -1.02 31.04
C HIS A 543 -53.66 -2.24 30.35
N ALA A 544 -52.61 -2.80 30.99
CA ALA A 544 -52.05 -4.07 30.59
C ALA A 544 -53.11 -5.20 30.67
N GLY A 545 -53.01 -6.18 29.80
CA GLY A 545 -54.00 -7.26 29.72
C GLY A 545 -55.28 -6.91 28.95
N GLN A 546 -55.36 -5.74 28.33
CA GLN A 546 -56.54 -5.31 27.57
C GLN A 546 -56.23 -5.06 26.09
N TRP A 547 -57.27 -5.19 25.29
CA TRP A 547 -57.25 -4.92 23.86
C TRP A 547 -57.87 -3.55 23.58
N TYR A 548 -57.18 -2.75 22.71
CA TYR A 548 -57.67 -1.46 22.26
C TYR A 548 -57.60 -1.37 20.72
N SER A 549 -58.63 -0.72 20.12
CA SER A 549 -58.57 -0.46 18.68
C SER A 549 -57.52 0.57 18.33
N ARG A 550 -56.99 0.52 17.10
CA ARG A 550 -56.01 1.53 16.63
C ARG A 550 -56.59 2.95 16.66
N LYS A 551 -57.89 3.06 16.43
CA LYS A 551 -58.59 4.35 16.50
C LYS A 551 -58.63 4.87 17.93
N ASP A 552 -59.10 4.05 18.90
CA ASP A 552 -59.17 4.45 20.31
C ASP A 552 -57.81 4.82 20.88
N ILE A 553 -56.75 4.09 20.51
CA ILE A 553 -55.39 4.40 20.92
C ILE A 553 -54.96 5.74 20.39
N LYS A 554 -55.17 5.96 19.09
CA LYS A 554 -54.80 7.25 18.47
C LYS A 554 -55.55 8.42 19.09
N ASP A 555 -56.86 8.29 19.25
CA ASP A 555 -57.73 9.34 19.75
C ASP A 555 -57.33 9.72 21.20
N LYS A 556 -57.20 8.72 22.09
CA LYS A 556 -56.80 8.95 23.49
C LYS A 556 -55.40 9.54 23.60
N LEU A 557 -54.42 9.03 22.87
CA LEU A 557 -53.06 9.60 22.89
C LEU A 557 -53.00 11.02 22.30
N THR A 558 -53.79 11.30 21.26
CA THR A 558 -53.91 12.63 20.69
C THR A 558 -54.45 13.63 21.70
N GLU A 559 -55.46 13.25 22.48
CA GLU A 559 -56.04 14.07 23.54
C GLU A 559 -55.05 14.32 24.67
N ILE A 560 -54.33 13.28 25.13
CA ILE A 560 -53.27 13.41 26.15
C ILE A 560 -52.20 14.40 25.70
N TYR A 561 -51.68 14.24 24.47
CA TYR A 561 -50.63 15.13 23.94
C TYR A 561 -51.13 16.54 23.67
N LYS A 562 -52.42 16.72 23.33
CA LYS A 562 -53.03 18.03 23.18
C LYS A 562 -53.14 18.76 24.52
N THR A 563 -53.53 18.02 25.59
CA THR A 563 -53.68 18.57 26.95
C THR A 563 -52.34 18.90 27.59
N THR A 564 -51.30 18.12 27.29
CA THR A 564 -49.96 18.29 27.90
C THR A 564 -49.01 19.15 27.05
N GLU A 565 -49.39 19.50 25.83
CA GLU A 565 -48.57 20.28 24.86
C GLU A 565 -47.15 19.71 24.62
N THR A 566 -46.95 18.41 24.90
CA THR A 566 -45.61 17.77 24.86
C THR A 566 -45.23 17.24 23.49
N ARG A 567 -46.22 17.05 22.60
CA ARG A 567 -45.99 16.56 21.23
C ARG A 567 -47.10 17.08 20.30
N SER A 568 -46.75 17.37 19.04
CA SER A 568 -47.73 17.78 18.04
C SER A 568 -48.80 16.69 17.86
N PRO A 569 -50.10 16.99 17.97
CA PRO A 569 -51.18 16.04 17.78
C PRO A 569 -51.16 15.34 16.43
N ASN A 570 -50.67 16.02 15.38
CA ASN A 570 -50.61 15.49 14.03
C ASN A 570 -49.52 14.41 13.86
N SER A 571 -48.56 14.31 14.79
CA SER A 571 -47.53 13.27 14.79
C SER A 571 -47.88 12.01 15.58
N VAL A 572 -49.06 11.98 16.24
CA VAL A 572 -49.51 10.86 17.06
C VAL A 572 -50.19 9.81 16.20
N THR A 573 -49.74 8.58 16.33
CA THR A 573 -50.35 7.41 15.66
C THR A 573 -50.70 6.33 16.68
N SER A 574 -51.47 5.33 16.26
CA SER A 574 -51.72 4.19 17.14
C SER A 574 -50.46 3.41 17.51
N LEU A 575 -49.40 3.53 16.73
CA LEU A 575 -48.11 2.89 17.03
C LEU A 575 -47.37 3.59 18.18
N THR A 576 -47.74 4.83 18.51
CA THR A 576 -47.15 5.57 19.64
C THR A 576 -47.37 4.84 20.97
N ILE A 577 -48.39 3.94 21.08
CA ILE A 577 -48.63 3.13 22.27
C ILE A 577 -47.47 2.20 22.62
N PHE A 578 -46.70 1.77 21.60
CA PHE A 578 -45.49 0.96 21.80
C PHE A 578 -44.36 1.70 22.54
N GLU A 579 -44.47 3.01 22.69
CA GLU A 579 -43.56 3.77 23.54
C GLU A 579 -43.79 3.47 25.03
N PHE A 580 -45.00 3.10 25.40
CA PHE A 580 -45.45 2.94 26.80
C PHE A 580 -45.75 1.49 27.19
N PHE A 581 -46.15 0.66 26.24
CA PHE A 581 -46.56 -0.73 26.49
C PHE A 581 -45.85 -1.71 25.56
N ASN A 582 -45.55 -2.89 26.09
CA ASN A 582 -45.32 -4.08 25.28
C ASN A 582 -46.66 -4.55 24.75
N ALA A 583 -46.84 -4.61 23.45
CA ALA A 583 -48.09 -4.94 22.83
C ALA A 583 -47.92 -5.84 21.60
N SER A 584 -48.91 -6.66 21.31
CA SER A 584 -48.99 -7.50 20.11
C SER A 584 -50.14 -7.04 19.20
N VAL A 585 -49.96 -7.22 17.89
CA VAL A 585 -51.02 -6.99 16.92
C VAL A 585 -52.12 -8.02 17.15
N SER A 586 -53.34 -7.56 17.33
CA SER A 586 -54.50 -8.43 17.57
C SER A 586 -55.74 -7.81 16.94
N ASP A 587 -56.19 -8.37 15.82
CA ASP A 587 -57.35 -7.87 15.10
C ASP A 587 -58.62 -8.64 15.61
N LYS A 588 -59.66 -7.90 16.01
CA LYS A 588 -60.98 -8.45 16.31
C LYS A 588 -61.94 -8.24 15.14
N ARG A 589 -63.05 -8.99 15.05
CA ARG A 589 -64.07 -8.86 13.99
C ARG A 589 -64.35 -7.38 13.70
N ASN A 590 -63.99 -6.93 12.50
CA ASN A 590 -64.17 -5.57 11.98
C ASN A 590 -63.31 -4.43 12.57
N SER A 591 -62.29 -4.70 13.41
CA SER A 591 -61.41 -3.64 13.96
C SER A 591 -59.98 -4.13 14.12
N LYS A 592 -59.04 -3.32 13.55
CA LYS A 592 -57.60 -3.52 13.78
C LYS A 592 -57.18 -2.91 15.12
N GLY A 593 -56.40 -3.64 15.92
CA GLY A 593 -56.03 -3.20 17.25
C GLY A 593 -54.76 -3.84 17.79
N PHE A 594 -54.48 -3.53 19.04
CA PHE A 594 -53.33 -4.05 19.78
C PHE A 594 -53.82 -4.61 21.14
N TYR A 595 -53.24 -5.72 21.52
CA TYR A 595 -53.37 -6.27 22.87
C TYR A 595 -52.16 -5.78 23.69
N LEU A 596 -52.39 -5.02 24.75
CA LEU A 596 -51.36 -4.49 25.61
C LEU A 596 -50.94 -5.56 26.63
N ILE A 597 -49.68 -6.03 26.53
CA ILE A 597 -49.20 -7.16 27.32
C ILE A 597 -48.74 -6.70 28.72
N SER A 598 -47.88 -5.69 28.76
CA SER A 598 -47.33 -5.14 30.01
C SER A 598 -46.95 -3.67 29.82
N ARG A 599 -46.92 -2.93 30.91
CA ARG A 599 -46.35 -1.58 30.94
C ARG A 599 -44.84 -1.66 30.76
N LYS A 600 -44.27 -0.68 30.10
CA LYS A 600 -42.80 -0.51 29.97
C LYS A 600 -42.23 0.28 31.15
N PHE A 601 -43.07 1.07 31.81
CA PHE A 601 -42.66 1.93 32.93
C PHE A 601 -43.67 1.76 34.07
N GLU A 602 -43.17 1.46 35.26
CA GLU A 602 -43.89 1.55 36.52
C GLU A 602 -43.61 2.92 37.13
N LEU A 603 -44.68 3.69 37.41
CA LEU A 603 -44.55 5.04 38.02
C LEU A 603 -44.48 4.92 39.54
#